data_9bede1e8c5603665e1b06fbe74accceb
#
_entry.id   9bede1e8c5603665e1b06fbe74accceb
#
_cell.length_a   1.000
_cell.length_b   1.000
_cell.length_c   1.000
_cell.angle_alpha   90.00
_cell.angle_beta   90.00
_cell.angle_gamma   90.00
#
_symmetry.space_group_name_H-M   'P 1'
#
loop_
_entity.id
_entity.type
_entity.pdbx_description
1 polymer ?
#
loop_
_entity_poly.entity_id
_entity_poly.type
_entity_poly.pdbx_seq_one_letter_code
_entity_poly.pdbx_strand_id
1 'polypeptide(L)'
;MNLKEAFRYQNKLQSFLDEAQGILDRDSNVTRVENTYLRHKVMAEAEDETVLAVPETEYYEQITDIARFLLYLLDEKGKLFAAIRKAKSELDIDMDSAVSLNATRQSIARTFKRMNDLRSSEQTITGGGTGYRFNAEGNQISYRCDVRRVTTINYDRRVIRAALGKLNQQADETSTRIDLCLVTSKVDYAPPFDVNASFAEAFETYTENAGA
;
A
#
# COMPACT_ATOMS: atom_id res chain seq x y z
N MET A 1 4.93 -22.12 -10.34
CA MET A 1 3.79 -21.48 -9.65
C MET A 1 2.90 -20.71 -10.62
N ASN A 2 1.69 -20.27 -10.25
CA ASN A 2 0.88 -19.38 -11.09
C ASN A 2 1.20 -17.90 -10.82
N LEU A 3 0.66 -16.98 -11.64
CA LEU A 3 0.90 -15.53 -11.47
C LEU A 3 0.44 -15.00 -10.10
N LYS A 4 -0.70 -15.47 -9.58
CA LYS A 4 -1.21 -15.06 -8.27
C LYS A 4 -0.26 -15.47 -7.13
N GLU A 5 0.26 -16.68 -7.20
CA GLU A 5 1.26 -17.18 -6.24
C GLU A 5 2.58 -16.41 -6.37
N ALA A 6 3.01 -16.11 -7.60
CA ALA A 6 4.22 -15.31 -7.85
C ALA A 6 4.13 -13.90 -7.27
N PHE A 7 2.99 -13.21 -7.41
CA PHE A 7 2.79 -11.91 -6.76
C PHE A 7 2.74 -12.00 -5.24
N ARG A 8 2.14 -13.06 -4.68
CA ARG A 8 2.19 -13.30 -3.23
C ARG A 8 3.61 -13.50 -2.75
N TYR A 9 4.40 -14.28 -3.50
CA TYR A 9 5.79 -14.53 -3.17
C TYR A 9 6.68 -13.29 -3.32
N GLN A 10 6.39 -12.44 -4.32
CA GLN A 10 7.03 -11.13 -4.47
C GLN A 10 6.85 -10.24 -3.22
N ASN A 11 5.65 -10.20 -2.67
CA ASN A 11 5.38 -9.46 -1.42
C ASN A 11 6.11 -10.10 -0.24
N LYS A 12 6.25 -11.42 -0.21
CA LYS A 12 7.01 -12.12 0.83
C LYS A 12 8.50 -11.77 0.79
N LEU A 13 9.12 -11.81 -0.39
CA LEU A 13 10.51 -11.37 -0.55
C LEU A 13 10.70 -9.90 -0.15
N GLN A 14 9.73 -9.03 -0.47
CA GLN A 14 9.78 -7.64 -0.02
C GLN A 14 9.76 -7.55 1.52
N SER A 15 8.89 -8.29 2.18
CA SER A 15 8.82 -8.33 3.64
C SER A 15 10.15 -8.76 4.26
N PHE A 16 10.82 -9.76 3.69
CA PHE A 16 12.14 -10.20 4.15
C PHE A 16 13.22 -9.14 3.93
N LEU A 17 13.20 -8.44 2.78
CA LEU A 17 14.11 -7.33 2.52
C LEU A 17 13.93 -6.20 3.53
N ASP A 18 12.67 -5.83 3.81
CA ASP A 18 12.34 -4.76 4.76
C ASP A 18 12.79 -5.13 6.19
N GLU A 19 12.64 -6.40 6.57
CA GLU A 19 13.06 -6.91 7.87
C GLU A 19 14.59 -6.94 8.01
N ALA A 20 15.31 -7.47 7.01
CA ALA A 20 16.77 -7.47 6.97
C ALA A 20 17.33 -6.04 7.04
N GLN A 21 16.79 -5.10 6.26
CA GLN A 21 17.18 -3.69 6.33
C GLN A 21 16.89 -3.11 7.73
N GLY A 22 15.72 -3.38 8.30
CA GLY A 22 15.35 -2.91 9.62
C GLY A 22 16.26 -3.43 10.74
N ILE A 23 16.86 -4.63 10.57
CA ILE A 23 17.89 -5.15 11.49
C ILE A 23 19.20 -4.39 11.31
N LEU A 24 19.64 -4.19 10.07
CA LEU A 24 20.91 -3.53 9.75
C LEU A 24 20.90 -2.01 10.00
N ASP A 25 19.75 -1.35 9.91
CA ASP A 25 19.59 0.09 10.15
C ASP A 25 19.63 0.47 11.65
N ARG A 26 19.63 -0.52 12.56
CA ARG A 26 19.71 -0.26 14.00
C ARG A 26 21.16 -0.21 14.46
N ASP A 27 21.62 0.93 14.93
CA ASP A 27 22.98 1.12 15.46
C ASP A 27 23.33 0.10 16.56
N SER A 28 22.37 -0.26 17.42
CA SER A 28 22.56 -1.26 18.48
C SER A 28 22.85 -2.67 17.96
N ASN A 29 22.49 -2.99 16.72
CA ASN A 29 22.79 -4.28 16.10
C ASN A 29 24.18 -4.28 15.44
N VAL A 30 24.59 -3.15 14.89
CA VAL A 30 25.80 -3.05 14.03
C VAL A 30 26.98 -2.42 14.72
N THR A 31 26.83 -1.91 15.96
CA THR A 31 27.90 -1.32 16.76
C THR A 31 28.01 -1.97 18.13
N ARG A 32 29.24 -2.05 18.64
CA ARG A 32 29.52 -2.41 20.02
C ARG A 32 30.01 -1.18 20.76
N VAL A 33 29.33 -0.84 21.86
CA VAL A 33 29.69 0.32 22.68
C VAL A 33 30.14 -0.16 24.06
N GLU A 34 31.40 0.09 24.39
CA GLU A 34 31.99 -0.23 25.67
C GLU A 34 32.40 1.07 26.39
N ASN A 35 32.08 1.17 27.67
CA ASN A 35 32.53 2.25 28.54
C ASN A 35 33.61 1.73 29.47
N THR A 36 34.80 2.31 29.39
CA THR A 36 35.87 2.06 30.34
C THR A 36 35.91 3.17 31.37
N TYR A 37 35.62 2.86 32.59
CA TYR A 37 35.69 3.78 33.74
C TYR A 37 37.12 3.85 34.21
N LEU A 38 37.82 4.92 33.88
CA LEU A 38 39.24 5.15 34.21
C LEU A 38 39.41 5.57 35.68
N ARG A 39 39.10 4.66 36.60
CA ARG A 39 39.09 4.89 38.06
C ARG A 39 40.48 5.18 38.59
N HIS A 40 41.56 4.58 38.03
CA HIS A 40 42.94 4.79 38.40
C HIS A 40 43.38 6.26 38.26
N LYS A 41 42.73 7.04 37.37
CA LYS A 41 43.04 8.47 37.21
C LYS A 41 42.65 9.34 38.39
N VAL A 42 41.69 8.88 39.21
CA VAL A 42 41.19 9.58 40.38
C VAL A 42 41.74 8.93 41.66
N MET A 43 41.88 7.61 41.67
CA MET A 43 42.42 6.84 42.80
C MET A 43 43.41 5.83 42.23
N ALA A 44 44.71 6.04 42.51
CA ALA A 44 45.81 5.26 41.92
C ALA A 44 45.71 3.73 42.18
N GLU A 45 45.07 3.34 43.28
CA GLU A 45 44.90 1.94 43.71
C GLU A 45 43.63 1.31 43.11
N ALA A 46 42.78 2.07 42.44
CA ALA A 46 41.54 1.56 41.84
C ALA A 46 41.81 0.96 40.45
N GLU A 47 41.24 -0.21 40.19
CA GLU A 47 41.27 -0.81 38.85
C GLU A 47 40.23 -0.19 37.93
N ASP A 48 40.58 -0.05 36.66
CA ASP A 48 39.67 0.36 35.63
C ASP A 48 38.68 -0.75 35.33
N GLU A 49 37.44 -0.38 35.03
CA GLU A 49 36.36 -1.30 34.70
C GLU A 49 35.78 -1.01 33.36
N THR A 50 35.73 -2.00 32.47
CA THR A 50 35.07 -1.92 31.18
C THR A 50 33.74 -2.66 31.23
N VAL A 51 32.68 -1.98 30.90
CA VAL A 51 31.32 -2.55 30.81
C VAL A 51 30.71 -2.28 29.45
N LEU A 52 29.91 -3.22 28.99
CA LEU A 52 29.13 -3.05 27.76
C LEU A 52 28.05 -2.00 28.01
N ALA A 53 28.05 -0.89 27.24
CA ALA A 53 27.12 0.21 27.42
C ALA A 53 25.72 -0.10 26.84
N VAL A 54 25.68 -0.93 25.79
CA VAL A 54 24.46 -1.37 25.13
C VAL A 54 24.47 -2.90 25.09
N PRO A 55 23.42 -3.58 25.57
CA PRO A 55 23.34 -5.05 25.51
C PRO A 55 23.40 -5.53 24.06
N GLU A 56 24.06 -6.65 23.84
CA GLU A 56 24.09 -7.32 22.54
C GLU A 56 22.67 -7.81 22.19
N THR A 57 22.29 -7.63 20.93
CA THR A 57 21.01 -8.10 20.40
C THR A 57 21.13 -9.52 19.89
N GLU A 58 20.01 -10.20 19.64
CA GLU A 58 19.99 -11.58 19.13
C GLU A 58 20.72 -11.76 17.78
N TYR A 59 20.82 -10.69 16.98
CA TYR A 59 21.49 -10.71 15.67
C TYR A 59 22.94 -10.24 15.69
N TYR A 60 23.47 -9.86 16.86
CA TYR A 60 24.77 -9.21 16.97
C TYR A 60 25.92 -9.96 16.27
N GLU A 61 25.98 -11.28 16.41
CA GLU A 61 27.01 -12.12 15.79
C GLU A 61 26.74 -12.44 14.32
N GLN A 62 25.50 -12.22 13.82
CA GLN A 62 25.04 -12.65 12.52
C GLN A 62 24.90 -11.49 11.51
N ILE A 63 25.31 -10.27 11.88
CA ILE A 63 25.10 -9.06 11.05
C ILE A 63 25.69 -9.18 9.65
N THR A 64 26.89 -9.77 9.53
CA THR A 64 27.52 -9.99 8.23
C THR A 64 26.72 -10.96 7.35
N ASP A 65 26.15 -12.00 7.95
CA ASP A 65 25.37 -13.01 7.23
C ASP A 65 23.98 -12.46 6.86
N ILE A 66 23.38 -11.63 7.72
CA ILE A 66 22.17 -10.88 7.37
C ILE A 66 22.41 -9.92 6.20
N ALA A 67 23.55 -9.24 6.14
CA ALA A 67 23.89 -8.38 5.01
C ALA A 67 24.06 -9.21 3.71
N ARG A 68 24.67 -10.38 3.77
CA ARG A 68 24.76 -11.30 2.62
C ARG A 68 23.38 -11.84 2.20
N PHE A 69 22.56 -12.19 3.19
CA PHE A 69 21.19 -12.64 2.97
C PHE A 69 20.33 -11.55 2.30
N LEU A 70 20.47 -10.29 2.70
CA LEU A 70 19.82 -9.15 2.04
C LEU A 70 20.16 -9.08 0.55
N LEU A 71 21.43 -9.24 0.19
CA LEU A 71 21.85 -9.24 -1.23
C LEU A 71 21.32 -10.45 -1.99
N TYR A 72 21.29 -11.61 -1.35
CA TYR A 72 20.69 -12.82 -1.93
C TYR A 72 19.18 -12.65 -2.19
N LEU A 73 18.44 -12.08 -1.22
CA LEU A 73 17.02 -11.79 -1.39
C LEU A 73 16.75 -10.81 -2.54
N LEU A 74 17.62 -9.80 -2.70
CA LEU A 74 17.52 -8.86 -3.81
C LEU A 74 17.70 -9.54 -5.16
N ASP A 75 18.68 -10.45 -5.28
CA ASP A 75 18.91 -11.24 -6.50
C ASP A 75 17.71 -12.16 -6.80
N GLU A 76 17.22 -12.88 -5.79
CA GLU A 76 16.03 -13.73 -5.93
C GLU A 76 14.79 -12.94 -6.37
N LYS A 77 14.59 -11.73 -5.83
CA LYS A 77 13.52 -10.84 -6.27
C LYS A 77 13.69 -10.42 -7.74
N GLY A 78 14.94 -10.17 -8.18
CA GLY A 78 15.24 -9.88 -9.58
C GLY A 78 14.88 -11.04 -10.51
N LYS A 79 15.23 -12.29 -10.14
CA LYS A 79 14.87 -13.51 -10.88
C LYS A 79 13.35 -13.68 -10.96
N LEU A 80 12.65 -13.51 -9.85
CA LEU A 80 11.18 -13.58 -9.82
C LEU A 80 10.53 -12.53 -10.72
N PHE A 81 11.02 -11.29 -10.71
CA PHE A 81 10.52 -10.23 -11.59
C PHE A 81 10.70 -10.55 -13.06
N ALA A 82 11.86 -11.11 -13.43
CA ALA A 82 12.12 -11.54 -14.81
C ALA A 82 11.14 -12.66 -15.23
N ALA A 83 10.90 -13.64 -14.36
CA ALA A 83 9.97 -14.73 -14.61
C ALA A 83 8.50 -14.24 -14.72
N ILE A 84 8.06 -13.34 -13.83
CA ILE A 84 6.73 -12.70 -13.91
C ILE A 84 6.58 -11.92 -15.21
N ARG A 85 7.59 -11.12 -15.60
CA ARG A 85 7.56 -10.34 -16.84
C ARG A 85 7.43 -11.25 -18.05
N LYS A 86 8.18 -12.37 -18.09
CA LYS A 86 8.08 -13.36 -19.15
C LYS A 86 6.68 -13.96 -19.22
N ALA A 87 6.14 -14.42 -18.09
CA ALA A 87 4.79 -14.98 -18.04
C ALA A 87 3.72 -13.97 -18.47
N LYS A 88 3.86 -12.69 -18.10
CA LYS A 88 2.95 -11.61 -18.54
C LYS A 88 3.05 -11.33 -20.04
N SER A 89 4.23 -11.46 -20.65
CA SER A 89 4.40 -11.25 -22.09
C SER A 89 3.78 -12.36 -22.96
N GLU A 90 3.48 -13.51 -22.38
CA GLU A 90 2.83 -14.64 -23.05
C GLU A 90 1.28 -14.58 -22.96
N LEU A 91 0.73 -13.58 -22.24
CA LEU A 91 -0.70 -13.38 -22.14
C LEU A 91 -1.29 -12.78 -23.41
N ASP A 92 -2.56 -13.09 -23.68
CA ASP A 92 -3.35 -12.49 -24.76
C ASP A 92 -3.88 -11.08 -24.42
N ILE A 93 -3.61 -10.60 -23.22
CA ILE A 93 -3.96 -9.25 -22.74
C ILE A 93 -2.73 -8.56 -22.14
N ASP A 94 -2.63 -7.27 -22.34
CA ASP A 94 -1.76 -6.42 -21.52
C ASP A 94 -2.38 -6.25 -20.12
N MET A 95 -1.91 -7.07 -19.17
CA MET A 95 -2.48 -7.15 -17.83
C MET A 95 -2.39 -5.80 -17.09
N ASP A 96 -1.29 -5.07 -17.21
CA ASP A 96 -1.08 -3.82 -16.48
C ASP A 96 -2.02 -2.72 -16.99
N SER A 97 -2.16 -2.60 -18.30
CA SER A 97 -3.12 -1.70 -18.93
C SER A 97 -4.56 -2.11 -18.61
N ALA A 98 -4.87 -3.40 -18.62
CA ALA A 98 -6.20 -3.91 -18.29
C ALA A 98 -6.60 -3.59 -16.85
N VAL A 99 -5.70 -3.80 -15.88
CA VAL A 99 -5.94 -3.47 -14.46
C VAL A 99 -6.14 -1.97 -14.28
N SER A 100 -5.27 -1.13 -14.85
CA SER A 100 -5.36 0.33 -14.76
C SER A 100 -6.67 0.86 -15.36
N LEU A 101 -7.01 0.42 -16.58
CA LEU A 101 -8.24 0.83 -17.27
C LEU A 101 -9.49 0.36 -16.53
N ASN A 102 -9.46 -0.85 -15.94
CA ASN A 102 -10.57 -1.38 -15.17
C ASN A 102 -10.80 -0.59 -13.87
N ALA A 103 -9.74 -0.19 -13.17
CA ALA A 103 -9.84 0.70 -12.02
C ALA A 103 -10.48 2.05 -12.41
N THR A 104 -10.13 2.60 -13.57
CA THR A 104 -10.73 3.83 -14.10
C THR A 104 -12.22 3.64 -14.42
N ARG A 105 -12.61 2.53 -15.08
CA ARG A 105 -14.03 2.20 -15.34
C ARG A 105 -14.83 2.13 -14.05
N GLN A 106 -14.33 1.44 -13.04
CA GLN A 106 -14.98 1.33 -11.72
C GLN A 106 -15.10 2.69 -11.01
N SER A 107 -14.11 3.57 -11.16
CA SER A 107 -14.17 4.92 -10.61
C SER A 107 -15.26 5.75 -11.27
N ILE A 108 -15.36 5.72 -12.62
CA ILE A 108 -16.41 6.40 -13.37
C ILE A 108 -17.79 5.81 -13.05
N ALA A 109 -17.90 4.49 -12.90
CA ALA A 109 -19.13 3.83 -12.53
C ALA A 109 -19.63 4.29 -11.14
N ARG A 110 -18.76 4.47 -10.16
CA ARG A 110 -19.11 5.05 -8.85
C ARG A 110 -19.67 6.47 -8.99
N THR A 111 -19.09 7.30 -9.86
CA THR A 111 -19.59 8.65 -10.14
C THR A 111 -20.99 8.58 -10.76
N PHE A 112 -21.20 7.73 -11.76
CA PHE A 112 -22.50 7.57 -12.42
C PHE A 112 -23.55 6.96 -11.51
N LYS A 113 -23.16 6.05 -10.61
CA LYS A 113 -24.06 5.54 -9.56
C LYS A 113 -24.55 6.68 -8.67
N ARG A 114 -23.65 7.52 -8.16
CA ARG A 114 -24.01 8.70 -7.37
C ARG A 114 -24.96 9.62 -8.15
N MET A 115 -24.69 9.90 -9.44
CA MET A 115 -25.58 10.72 -10.27
C MET A 115 -26.96 10.05 -10.45
N ASN A 116 -27.00 8.74 -10.67
CA ASN A 116 -28.27 8.01 -10.80
C ASN A 116 -29.14 8.08 -9.53
N ASP A 117 -28.50 8.16 -8.36
CA ASP A 117 -29.16 8.18 -7.04
C ASP A 117 -29.63 9.59 -6.64
N LEU A 118 -29.12 10.65 -7.28
CA LEU A 118 -29.57 12.04 -7.03
C LEU A 118 -31.07 12.20 -7.39
N ARG A 119 -31.76 13.02 -6.61
CA ARG A 119 -33.19 13.32 -6.83
C ARG A 119 -33.40 14.83 -6.84
N SER A 120 -34.36 15.26 -7.64
CA SER A 120 -34.88 16.62 -7.54
C SER A 120 -35.67 16.76 -6.23
N SER A 121 -35.56 17.90 -5.60
CA SER A 121 -36.24 18.20 -4.35
C SER A 121 -36.69 19.66 -4.31
N GLU A 122 -37.73 19.91 -3.52
CA GLU A 122 -38.21 21.23 -3.21
C GLU A 122 -38.38 21.34 -1.69
N GLN A 123 -37.91 22.42 -1.11
CA GLN A 123 -38.05 22.72 0.32
C GLN A 123 -38.21 24.20 0.56
N THR A 124 -39.02 24.55 1.55
CA THR A 124 -39.14 25.93 2.04
C THR A 124 -38.27 26.08 3.28
N ILE A 125 -37.40 27.07 3.29
CA ILE A 125 -36.50 27.43 4.41
C ILE A 125 -37.09 28.68 5.05
N THR A 126 -37.75 28.50 6.18
CA THR A 126 -38.41 29.60 6.92
C THR A 126 -37.38 30.61 7.39
N GLY A 127 -37.58 31.88 7.07
CA GLY A 127 -36.69 32.99 7.44
C GLY A 127 -35.29 32.86 6.81
N GLY A 128 -35.07 32.00 5.77
CA GLY A 128 -33.78 31.74 5.17
C GLY A 128 -33.23 32.85 4.29
N GLY A 129 -34.07 33.82 3.91
CA GLY A 129 -33.70 34.97 3.09
C GLY A 129 -33.78 36.30 3.85
N THR A 130 -33.14 37.30 3.29
CA THR A 130 -33.24 38.70 3.78
C THR A 130 -33.71 39.57 2.65
N GLY A 131 -34.83 40.28 2.85
CA GLY A 131 -35.30 41.34 1.96
C GLY A 131 -35.04 42.70 2.57
N TYR A 132 -35.15 43.74 1.77
CA TYR A 132 -34.98 45.11 2.21
C TYR A 132 -36.20 45.94 1.78
N ARG A 133 -36.63 46.86 2.63
CA ARG A 133 -37.68 47.84 2.34
C ARG A 133 -37.30 49.19 2.93
N PHE A 134 -37.88 50.27 2.40
CA PHE A 134 -37.76 51.58 3.02
C PHE A 134 -38.88 51.78 4.04
N ASN A 135 -38.56 52.35 5.20
CA ASN A 135 -39.55 52.77 6.20
C ASN A 135 -40.16 54.16 5.82
N ALA A 136 -41.07 54.65 6.64
CA ALA A 136 -41.74 55.92 6.40
C ALA A 136 -40.77 57.12 6.41
N GLU A 137 -39.62 56.99 7.06
CA GLU A 137 -38.57 58.01 7.19
C GLU A 137 -37.54 57.91 6.04
N GLY A 138 -37.72 57.01 5.06
CA GLY A 138 -36.82 56.83 3.94
C GLY A 138 -35.56 55.99 4.26
N ASN A 139 -35.46 55.36 5.44
CA ASN A 139 -34.34 54.50 5.80
C ASN A 139 -34.57 53.08 5.31
N GLN A 140 -33.52 52.45 4.81
CA GLN A 140 -33.53 51.04 4.41
C GLN A 140 -33.56 50.14 5.64
N ILE A 141 -34.58 49.29 5.78
CA ILE A 141 -34.70 48.28 6.82
C ILE A 141 -34.73 46.88 6.21
N SER A 142 -34.08 45.92 6.91
CA SER A 142 -34.11 44.53 6.48
C SER A 142 -35.28 43.78 7.10
N TYR A 143 -35.80 42.78 6.40
CA TYR A 143 -36.78 41.84 6.95
C TYR A 143 -36.43 40.41 6.51
N ARG A 144 -36.84 39.43 7.31
CA ARG A 144 -36.68 38.00 6.99
C ARG A 144 -37.82 37.56 6.06
N CYS A 145 -37.49 36.73 5.10
CA CYS A 145 -38.47 36.09 4.22
C CYS A 145 -38.13 34.60 4.06
N ASP A 146 -39.14 33.83 3.72
CA ASP A 146 -38.95 32.42 3.40
C ASP A 146 -38.26 32.24 2.04
N VAL A 147 -37.44 31.19 1.93
CA VAL A 147 -36.76 30.83 0.69
C VAL A 147 -37.28 29.51 0.21
N ARG A 148 -37.89 29.49 -0.96
CA ARG A 148 -38.19 28.27 -1.71
C ARG A 148 -36.93 27.80 -2.44
N ARG A 149 -36.33 26.73 -1.97
CA ARG A 149 -35.17 26.10 -2.60
C ARG A 149 -35.63 24.95 -3.48
N VAL A 150 -35.38 25.05 -4.78
CA VAL A 150 -35.67 23.99 -5.75
C VAL A 150 -34.33 23.44 -6.27
N THR A 151 -34.13 22.15 -6.07
CA THR A 151 -32.99 21.43 -6.64
C THR A 151 -33.48 20.59 -7.81
N THR A 152 -32.95 20.81 -9.00
CA THR A 152 -33.30 20.05 -10.21
C THR A 152 -32.08 19.32 -10.75
N ILE A 153 -32.31 18.13 -11.33
CA ILE A 153 -31.28 17.39 -12.03
C ILE A 153 -31.13 17.98 -13.42
N ASN A 154 -29.90 18.34 -13.81
CA ASN A 154 -29.59 19.01 -15.09
C ASN A 154 -28.98 18.04 -16.14
N TYR A 155 -29.19 16.73 -15.99
CA TYR A 155 -28.73 15.71 -16.95
C TYR A 155 -29.81 14.66 -17.22
N ASP A 156 -29.67 13.93 -18.35
CA ASP A 156 -30.54 12.80 -18.67
C ASP A 156 -30.16 11.55 -17.86
N ARG A 157 -30.98 11.22 -16.89
CA ARG A 157 -30.80 10.05 -16.01
C ARG A 157 -30.81 8.72 -16.78
N ARG A 158 -31.53 8.63 -17.92
CA ARG A 158 -31.58 7.41 -18.73
C ARG A 158 -30.25 7.14 -19.37
N VAL A 159 -29.60 8.18 -19.91
CA VAL A 159 -28.25 8.09 -20.50
C VAL A 159 -27.24 7.66 -19.43
N ILE A 160 -27.27 8.28 -18.24
CA ILE A 160 -26.37 7.93 -17.13
C ILE A 160 -26.57 6.48 -16.69
N ARG A 161 -27.81 6.02 -16.58
CA ARG A 161 -28.12 4.62 -16.18
C ARG A 161 -27.62 3.61 -17.23
N ALA A 162 -27.81 3.90 -18.52
CA ALA A 162 -27.33 3.06 -19.61
C ALA A 162 -25.79 2.98 -19.63
N ALA A 163 -25.13 4.14 -19.47
CA ALA A 163 -23.68 4.19 -19.38
C ALA A 163 -23.13 3.43 -18.16
N LEU A 164 -23.77 3.56 -17.00
CA LEU A 164 -23.42 2.81 -15.78
C LEU A 164 -23.52 1.30 -16.00
N GLY A 165 -24.62 0.83 -16.63
CA GLY A 165 -24.80 -0.60 -16.93
C GLY A 165 -23.68 -1.13 -17.83
N LYS A 166 -23.33 -0.39 -18.90
CA LYS A 166 -22.24 -0.76 -19.81
C LYS A 166 -20.87 -0.78 -19.11
N LEU A 167 -20.59 0.23 -18.27
CA LEU A 167 -19.33 0.29 -17.53
C LEU A 167 -19.18 -0.88 -16.55
N ASN A 168 -20.24 -1.22 -15.82
CA ASN A 168 -20.24 -2.35 -14.90
C ASN A 168 -19.98 -3.66 -15.65
N GLN A 169 -20.71 -3.92 -16.75
CA GLN A 169 -20.51 -5.12 -17.56
C GLN A 169 -19.04 -5.22 -18.03
N GLN A 170 -18.49 -4.15 -18.61
CA GLN A 170 -17.10 -4.13 -19.08
C GLN A 170 -16.09 -4.33 -17.93
N ALA A 171 -16.38 -3.79 -16.74
CA ALA A 171 -15.54 -3.96 -15.57
C ALA A 171 -15.54 -5.42 -15.10
N ASP A 172 -16.72 -6.05 -15.05
CA ASP A 172 -16.88 -7.44 -14.63
C ASP A 172 -16.20 -8.41 -15.62
N GLU A 173 -16.41 -8.21 -16.92
CA GLU A 173 -15.74 -9.01 -17.98
C GLU A 173 -14.21 -8.89 -17.87
N THR A 174 -13.70 -7.68 -17.69
CA THR A 174 -12.25 -7.44 -17.56
C THR A 174 -11.72 -8.07 -16.27
N SER A 175 -12.40 -7.94 -15.13
CA SER A 175 -12.02 -8.56 -13.86
C SER A 175 -11.94 -10.09 -13.99
N THR A 176 -12.96 -10.71 -14.57
CA THR A 176 -13.01 -12.17 -14.79
C THR A 176 -11.82 -12.64 -15.65
N ARG A 177 -11.47 -11.87 -16.70
CA ARG A 177 -10.35 -12.20 -17.57
C ARG A 177 -9.01 -12.07 -16.85
N ILE A 178 -8.82 -11.01 -16.05
CA ILE A 178 -7.63 -10.82 -15.19
C ILE A 178 -7.50 -11.99 -14.20
N ASP A 179 -8.59 -12.34 -13.50
CA ASP A 179 -8.60 -13.44 -12.52
C ASP A 179 -8.24 -14.78 -13.17
N LEU A 180 -8.77 -15.04 -14.37
CA LEU A 180 -8.40 -16.23 -15.12
C LEU A 180 -6.90 -16.26 -15.45
N CYS A 181 -6.33 -15.16 -15.97
CA CYS A 181 -4.91 -15.05 -16.23
C CYS A 181 -4.06 -15.28 -14.97
N LEU A 182 -4.47 -14.74 -13.82
CA LEU A 182 -3.76 -14.88 -12.55
C LEU A 182 -3.63 -16.34 -12.10
N VAL A 183 -4.65 -17.17 -12.33
CA VAL A 183 -4.68 -18.55 -11.83
C VAL A 183 -4.19 -19.58 -12.86
N THR A 184 -4.30 -19.29 -14.16
CA THR A 184 -3.91 -20.24 -15.22
C THR A 184 -2.51 -20.05 -15.75
N SER A 185 -1.97 -18.82 -15.74
CA SER A 185 -0.66 -18.54 -16.31
C SER A 185 0.46 -19.04 -15.41
N LYS A 186 1.38 -19.81 -15.97
CA LYS A 186 2.52 -20.38 -15.24
C LYS A 186 3.68 -19.40 -15.22
N VAL A 187 4.29 -19.26 -14.05
CA VAL A 187 5.55 -18.55 -13.82
C VAL A 187 6.63 -19.60 -13.57
N ASP A 188 7.65 -19.60 -14.41
CA ASP A 188 8.80 -20.51 -14.31
C ASP A 188 9.80 -19.98 -13.28
N TYR A 189 9.47 -20.20 -12.02
CA TYR A 189 10.29 -19.83 -10.87
C TYR A 189 10.06 -20.82 -9.73
N ALA A 190 11.16 -21.30 -9.13
CA ALA A 190 11.14 -22.16 -7.96
C ALA A 190 11.50 -21.33 -6.71
N PRO A 191 10.58 -21.12 -5.77
CA PRO A 191 10.86 -20.37 -4.54
C PRO A 191 11.93 -21.06 -3.70
N PRO A 192 12.97 -20.35 -3.23
CA PRO A 192 13.94 -20.93 -2.31
C PRO A 192 13.38 -21.15 -0.89
N PHE A 193 12.31 -20.44 -0.52
CA PHE A 193 11.67 -20.53 0.79
C PHE A 193 10.17 -20.77 0.66
N ASP A 194 9.55 -21.32 1.70
CA ASP A 194 8.09 -21.39 1.79
C ASP A 194 7.49 -19.99 1.90
N VAL A 195 6.35 -19.78 1.24
CA VAL A 195 5.64 -18.50 1.27
C VAL A 195 5.14 -18.11 2.67
N ASN A 196 4.99 -19.08 3.57
CA ASN A 196 4.56 -18.88 4.95
C ASN A 196 5.72 -18.83 5.94
N ALA A 197 6.98 -19.12 5.49
CA ALA A 197 8.15 -19.08 6.37
C ALA A 197 8.29 -17.72 7.04
N SER A 198 8.74 -17.68 8.29
CA SER A 198 9.20 -16.49 8.98
C SER A 198 10.55 -16.01 8.40
N PHE A 199 10.98 -14.82 8.77
CA PHE A 199 12.32 -14.33 8.43
C PHE A 199 13.40 -15.22 9.00
N ALA A 200 13.26 -15.62 10.28
CA ALA A 200 14.23 -16.49 10.96
C ALA A 200 14.38 -17.85 10.25
N GLU A 201 13.28 -18.51 9.89
CA GLU A 201 13.30 -19.78 9.16
C GLU A 201 13.92 -19.65 7.77
N ALA A 202 13.66 -18.55 7.06
CA ALA A 202 14.25 -18.29 5.74
C ALA A 202 15.75 -17.99 5.86
N PHE A 203 16.17 -17.26 6.87
CA PHE A 203 17.58 -16.95 7.14
C PHE A 203 18.35 -18.21 7.57
N GLU A 204 17.79 -19.05 8.43
CA GLU A 204 18.36 -20.34 8.82
C GLU A 204 18.56 -21.25 7.59
N THR A 205 17.52 -21.40 6.76
CA THR A 205 17.61 -22.18 5.50
C THR A 205 18.71 -21.64 4.59
N TYR A 206 18.86 -20.31 4.50
CA TYR A 206 19.92 -19.68 3.69
C TYR A 206 21.31 -19.99 4.25
N THR A 207 21.52 -19.87 5.56
CA THR A 207 22.82 -20.10 6.20
C THR A 207 23.25 -21.56 6.10
N GLU A 208 22.32 -22.51 6.27
CA GLU A 208 22.57 -23.93 6.07
C GLU A 208 23.04 -24.25 4.63
N ASN A 209 22.36 -23.67 3.63
CA ASN A 209 22.72 -23.86 2.21
C ASN A 209 24.02 -23.15 1.82
N ALA A 210 24.38 -22.05 2.48
CA ALA A 210 25.62 -21.32 2.20
C ALA A 210 26.86 -21.94 2.87
N GLY A 211 26.65 -22.79 3.89
CA GLY A 211 27.71 -23.53 4.62
C GLY A 211 28.02 -24.92 4.03
N ALA A 212 27.22 -25.38 3.06
CA ALA A 212 27.40 -26.67 2.37
C ALA A 212 28.13 -26.47 1.05
#